data_09a2edb9c2f040dfec1f288fdd220ff8
#
_entry.id   09a2edb9c2f040dfec1f288fdd220ff8
#
_cell.length_a   1.000
_cell.length_b   1.000
_cell.length_c   1.000
_cell.angle_alpha   90.00
_cell.angle_beta   90.00
_cell.angle_gamma   90.00
#
_symmetry.space_group_name_H-M   'P 1'
#
loop_
_entity.id
_entity.type
_entity.pdbx_description
1 polymer ?
#
loop_
_entity_poly.entity_id
_entity_poly.type
_entity_poly.pdbx_seq_one_letter_code
_entity_poly.pdbx_strand_id
1 'polypeptide(L)' 'MTGLRMHAAYFNISPRIKAGEAVQQDVHGIDGRGEVILDFDKDGKLLGVEILGAKSLLRPSTLKQAKRIG' A
#
# COMPACT_ATOMS: atom_id res chain seq x y z
N MET A 1 -3.73 -14.85 12.58
CA MET A 1 -4.79 -13.87 12.61
C MET A 1 -5.07 -13.32 11.23
N THR A 2 -6.17 -13.70 10.65
CA THR A 2 -6.45 -13.37 9.27
C THR A 2 -7.09 -12.00 9.07
N GLY A 3 -7.80 -11.50 10.09
CA GLY A 3 -8.55 -10.27 9.95
C GLY A 3 -7.73 -9.05 9.57
N LEU A 4 -6.48 -8.99 10.03
CA LEU A 4 -5.65 -7.82 9.77
C LEU A 4 -5.32 -7.66 8.29
N ARG A 5 -5.10 -8.78 7.61
CA ARG A 5 -4.74 -8.72 6.19
C ARG A 5 -5.88 -8.30 5.30
N MET A 6 -7.11 -8.47 5.78
CA MET A 6 -8.27 -8.03 5.02
C MET A 6 -8.37 -6.52 4.90
N HIS A 7 -7.57 -5.80 5.68
CA HIS A 7 -7.58 -4.34 5.68
C HIS A 7 -6.39 -3.74 4.94
N ALA A 8 -5.68 -4.54 4.18
CA ALA A 8 -4.57 -4.03 3.37
C ALA A 8 -5.08 -3.70 1.96
N ALA A 9 -4.58 -2.59 1.43
CA ALA A 9 -4.91 -2.15 0.08
C ALA A 9 -3.65 -1.68 -0.61
N TYR A 10 -3.57 -1.87 -1.92
CA TYR A 10 -2.43 -1.44 -2.71
C TYR A 10 -2.88 -0.60 -3.88
N PHE A 11 -2.18 0.50 -4.10
CA PHE A 11 -2.44 1.40 -5.22
C PHE A 11 -1.22 1.44 -6.12
N ASN A 12 -1.38 1.01 -7.35
CA ASN A 12 -0.32 1.11 -8.35
C ASN A 12 -0.22 2.56 -8.82
N ILE A 13 0.94 3.16 -8.64
CA ILE A 13 1.24 4.47 -9.20
C ILE A 13 1.82 4.28 -10.59
N SER A 14 2.79 3.37 -10.69
CA SER A 14 3.32 2.97 -11.98
C SER A 14 2.37 1.93 -12.61
N PRO A 15 2.08 2.02 -13.91
CA PRO A 15 1.11 1.11 -14.53
C PRO A 15 1.54 -0.35 -14.57
N ARG A 16 2.83 -0.61 -14.56
CA ARG A 16 3.35 -1.98 -14.60
C ARG A 16 4.48 -2.13 -13.62
N ILE A 17 4.24 -2.94 -12.61
CA ILE A 17 5.26 -3.23 -11.62
C ILE A 17 5.61 -4.70 -11.72
N LYS A 18 6.87 -4.99 -12.02
CA LYS A 18 7.36 -6.35 -12.12
C LYS A 18 7.82 -6.85 -10.76
N ALA A 19 7.79 -8.16 -10.59
CA ALA A 19 8.31 -8.77 -9.37
C ALA A 19 9.76 -8.35 -9.17
N GLY A 20 10.09 -7.93 -7.95
CA GLY A 20 11.45 -7.54 -7.62
C GLY A 20 11.84 -6.12 -7.99
N GLU A 21 10.96 -5.35 -8.62
CA GLU A 21 11.25 -3.96 -8.95
C GLU A 21 11.27 -3.07 -7.73
N ALA A 22 10.42 -3.34 -6.75
CA ALA A 22 10.37 -2.56 -5.53
C ALA A 22 11.57 -2.94 -4.66
N VAL A 23 12.54 -2.03 -4.54
CA VAL A 23 13.78 -2.31 -3.82
C VAL A 23 13.95 -1.44 -2.58
N GLN A 24 13.08 -0.45 -2.40
CA GLN A 24 13.12 0.42 -1.24
C GLN A 24 11.70 0.70 -0.77
N GLN A 25 11.50 0.67 0.54
CA GLN A 25 10.20 0.96 1.13
C GLN A 25 10.36 2.02 2.21
N ASP A 26 9.48 3.02 2.17
CA ASP A 26 9.38 4.00 3.25
C ASP A 26 8.08 3.75 3.98
N VAL A 27 8.17 3.53 5.29
CA VAL A 27 7.03 3.15 6.12
C VAL A 27 6.67 4.31 7.05
N HIS A 28 5.41 4.72 7.02
CA HIS A 28 4.92 5.80 7.86
C HIS A 28 3.71 5.34 8.68
N GLY A 29 3.86 5.34 10.00
CA GLY A 29 2.75 5.01 10.90
C GLY A 29 1.78 6.18 11.02
N ILE A 30 0.49 5.87 11.08
CA ILE A 30 -0.58 6.89 11.17
C ILE A 30 -1.33 6.71 12.48
N ASP A 31 -0.87 7.37 13.53
CA ASP A 31 -1.58 7.45 14.82
C ASP A 31 -2.09 6.10 15.35
N GLY A 32 -1.34 5.03 15.14
CA GLY A 32 -1.76 3.70 15.60
C GLY A 32 -2.92 3.09 14.83
N ARG A 33 -3.40 3.75 13.77
CA ARG A 33 -4.52 3.24 12.99
C ARG A 33 -4.09 2.39 11.79
N GLY A 34 -2.81 2.45 11.45
CA GLY A 34 -2.29 1.71 10.33
C GLY A 34 -0.98 2.30 9.85
N GLU A 35 -0.57 1.90 8.65
CA GLU A 35 0.69 2.35 8.07
C GLU A 35 0.51 2.62 6.59
N VAL A 36 1.27 3.60 6.09
CA VAL A 36 1.38 3.87 4.67
C VAL A 36 2.79 3.52 4.25
N ILE A 37 2.92 2.65 3.25
CA ILE A 37 4.21 2.17 2.79
C ILE A 37 4.38 2.58 1.34
N LEU A 38 5.45 3.33 1.07
CA LEU A 38 5.78 3.79 -0.28
C LEU A 38 6.84 2.88 -0.87
N ASP A 39 6.57 2.33 -2.05
CA ASP A 39 7.50 1.44 -2.74
C ASP A 39 8.22 2.19 -3.87
N PHE A 40 9.53 2.09 -3.88
CA PHE A 40 10.37 2.77 -4.89
C PHE A 40 11.22 1.76 -5.64
N ASP A 41 11.53 2.09 -6.90
CA ASP A 41 12.45 1.29 -7.68
C ASP A 41 13.91 1.70 -7.43
N LYS A 42 14.84 1.06 -8.14
CA LYS A 42 16.28 1.29 -7.96
C LYS A 42 16.69 2.71 -8.31
N ASP A 43 15.88 3.40 -9.11
CA ASP A 43 16.17 4.79 -9.53
C ASP A 43 15.47 5.81 -8.65
N GLY A 44 14.85 5.36 -7.55
CA GLY A 44 14.16 6.24 -6.63
C GLY A 44 12.80 6.71 -7.11
N LYS A 45 12.21 6.00 -8.07
CA LYS A 45 10.89 6.36 -8.60
C LYS A 45 9.80 5.61 -7.86
N LEU A 46 8.70 6.29 -7.58
CA LEU A 46 7.59 5.72 -6.85
C LEU A 46 6.83 4.72 -7.72
N LEU A 47 6.69 3.51 -7.22
CA LEU A 47 5.97 2.45 -7.91
C LEU A 47 4.54 2.31 -7.43
N GLY A 48 4.35 2.32 -6.13
CA GLY A 48 3.04 2.10 -5.56
C GLY A 48 2.99 2.43 -4.09
N VAL A 49 1.80 2.33 -3.53
CA VAL A 49 1.53 2.66 -2.13
C VAL A 49 0.70 1.54 -1.52
N GLU A 50 1.19 0.99 -0.42
CA GLU A 50 0.46 -0.01 0.34
C GLU A 50 -0.11 0.64 1.60
N ILE A 51 -1.39 0.39 1.89
CA ILE A 51 -2.06 0.93 3.07
C ILE A 51 -2.43 -0.23 3.97
N LEU A 52 -1.79 -0.32 5.12
CA LEU A 52 -2.16 -1.27 6.16
C LEU A 52 -3.14 -0.59 7.11
N GLY A 53 -4.20 -1.29 7.48
CA GLY A 53 -5.30 -0.68 8.21
C GLY A 53 -6.16 0.17 7.28
N ALA A 54 -6.34 -0.30 6.05
CA ALA A 54 -6.99 0.48 5.00
C ALA A 54 -8.40 0.92 5.36
N LYS A 55 -9.16 0.08 6.05
CA LYS A 55 -10.52 0.47 6.46
C LYS A 55 -10.52 1.66 7.39
N SER A 56 -9.49 1.78 8.22
CA SER A 56 -9.40 2.90 9.17
C SER A 56 -8.92 4.17 8.49
N LEU A 57 -8.09 4.04 7.46
CA LEU A 57 -7.42 5.20 6.86
C LEU A 57 -8.08 5.72 5.60
N LEU A 58 -8.85 4.89 4.91
CA LEU A 58 -9.39 5.25 3.61
C LEU A 58 -10.92 5.30 3.64
N ARG A 59 -11.47 6.21 2.84
CA ARG A 59 -12.93 6.25 2.63
C ARG A 59 -13.37 5.00 1.87
N PRO A 60 -14.63 4.56 2.06
CA PRO A 60 -15.13 3.41 1.31
C PRO A 60 -14.99 3.56 -0.21
N SER A 61 -15.21 4.76 -0.73
CA SER A 61 -15.09 5.01 -2.17
C SER A 61 -13.65 4.82 -2.64
N THR A 62 -12.68 5.17 -1.81
CA THR A 62 -11.27 4.98 -2.14
C THR A 62 -10.89 3.50 -2.08
N LEU A 63 -11.42 2.79 -1.08
CA LEU A 63 -11.15 1.36 -0.94
C LEU A 63 -11.57 0.56 -2.17
N LYS A 64 -12.65 0.97 -2.82
CA LYS A 64 -13.14 0.26 -4.00
C LYS A 64 -12.18 0.35 -5.18
N GLN A 65 -11.34 1.37 -5.22
CA GLN A 65 -10.39 1.56 -6.30
C GLN A 65 -9.07 0.85 -6.06
N ALA A 66 -8.84 0.39 -4.86
CA ALA A 66 -7.58 -0.22 -4.50
C ALA A 66 -7.56 -1.69 -4.88
N LYS A 67 -6.36 -2.19 -5.21
CA LYS A 67 -6.14 -3.61 -5.38
C LYS A 67 -6.00 -4.22 -4.00
N ARG A 68 -6.84 -5.17 -3.67
CA ARG A 68 -6.77 -5.82 -2.37
C ARG A 68 -5.68 -6.86 -2.32
N ILE A 69 -4.99 -6.88 -1.20
CA ILE A 69 -3.99 -7.89 -0.91
C ILE A 69 -4.25 -8.47 0.48
N GLY A 70 -4.19 -9.74 0.61
CA GLY A 70 -4.39 -10.45 1.88
C GLY A 70 -5.83 -10.74 2.22
#